data_31e8d619eb7b2f631c3622b0d178e9c5
#
_entry.id   31e8d619eb7b2f631c3622b0d178e9c5
#
_cell.length_a   1.000
_cell.length_b   1.000
_cell.length_c   1.000
_cell.angle_alpha   90.00
_cell.angle_beta   90.00
_cell.angle_gamma   90.00
#
_symmetry.space_group_name_H-M   'P 1'
#
loop_
_entity.id
_entity.type
_entity.pdbx_description
1 polymer ?
#
loop_
_entity_poly.entity_id
_entity_poly.type
_entity_poly.pdbx_seq_one_letter_code
_entity_poly.pdbx_strand_id
1 'polypeptide(L)'
;MDPILSLSHLKKYYSDQKAVDDISFDIQEGSIFGLLGPNGAGKTTLLRMITGIFYPDSGTITLDGKTFDPINDIQKIGYMPEERGLYKKMKIGEQALYLAQLKGLSKSDANEKIKYWFKKFEMESWWNKKVEDLSKGMSQKLQFVTTILHEPKLIILDEPFSGLDPVNANLIKDEIFNLAKKGSTIIFSTHRMEQVEEICDQIVLVNLGKKILDGTVTDIKQQFKENIFSIQTAEAISLHDNAIFSVVSTANHKNLVKINEGYKSNDVLAYLLKENVNIVGYNEVLPSLNEIFIQLVEDTHSTTRAFQPL
;
A
#
# COMPACT_ATOMS: atom_id res chain seq x y z
N MET A 1 -1.64 -12.66 18.25
CA MET A 1 -0.18 -12.39 18.07
C MET A 1 0.03 -10.94 18.44
N ASP A 2 1.14 -10.64 19.10
CA ASP A 2 1.43 -9.26 19.45
C ASP A 2 1.87 -8.52 18.16
N PRO A 3 1.45 -7.24 17.98
CA PRO A 3 1.83 -6.46 16.81
C PRO A 3 3.34 -6.16 16.83
N ILE A 4 3.97 -6.18 15.63
CA ILE A 4 5.37 -5.77 15.48
C ILE A 4 5.54 -4.26 15.68
N LEU A 5 4.55 -3.48 15.22
CA LEU A 5 4.50 -2.03 15.34
C LEU A 5 3.14 -1.61 15.85
N SER A 6 3.11 -0.78 16.90
CA SER A 6 1.89 -0.14 17.39
C SER A 6 2.09 1.36 17.49
N LEU A 7 1.13 2.09 16.98
CA LEU A 7 1.03 3.54 17.09
C LEU A 7 -0.16 3.87 18.00
N SER A 8 0.07 4.68 19.00
CA SER A 8 -0.97 5.06 19.96
C SER A 8 -1.04 6.57 20.12
N HIS A 9 -2.17 7.15 19.70
CA HIS A 9 -2.52 8.57 19.84
C HIS A 9 -1.45 9.53 19.32
N LEU A 10 -0.81 9.18 18.18
CA LEU A 10 0.26 10.00 17.60
C LEU A 10 -0.26 11.33 17.09
N LYS A 11 0.47 12.40 17.46
CA LYS A 11 0.21 13.76 16.98
C LYS A 11 1.50 14.42 16.50
N LYS A 12 1.39 15.16 15.41
CA LYS A 12 2.47 16.02 14.89
C LYS A 12 1.88 17.25 14.22
N TYR A 13 2.18 18.41 14.75
CA TYR A 13 1.67 19.69 14.30
C TYR A 13 2.82 20.58 13.83
N TYR A 14 2.60 21.32 12.75
CA TYR A 14 3.51 22.32 12.21
C TYR A 14 2.74 23.63 12.07
N SER A 15 3.09 24.64 12.88
CA SER A 15 2.40 25.93 12.90
C SER A 15 0.87 25.79 12.83
N ASP A 16 0.30 25.96 11.64
CA ASP A 16 -1.14 25.92 11.42
C ASP A 16 -1.63 24.57 10.85
N GLN A 17 -0.70 23.62 10.59
CA GLN A 17 -1.06 22.34 9.99
C GLN A 17 -0.95 21.19 10.98
N LYS A 18 -2.04 20.46 11.17
CA LYS A 18 -2.09 19.19 11.89
C LYS A 18 -1.71 18.06 10.92
N ALA A 19 -0.42 17.82 10.75
CA ALA A 19 0.07 16.84 9.81
C ALA A 19 -0.28 15.39 10.22
N VAL A 20 -0.32 15.11 11.53
CA VAL A 20 -0.83 13.88 12.12
C VAL A 20 -1.65 14.28 13.35
N ASP A 21 -2.92 13.88 13.41
CA ASP A 21 -3.89 14.30 14.43
C ASP A 21 -4.60 13.07 15.01
N ASP A 22 -4.01 12.52 16.08
CA ASP A 22 -4.58 11.42 16.86
C ASP A 22 -4.68 10.08 16.10
N ILE A 23 -3.57 9.65 15.47
CA ILE A 23 -3.52 8.39 14.72
C ILE A 23 -3.11 7.24 15.63
N SER A 24 -3.91 6.15 15.62
CA SER A 24 -3.63 4.89 16.30
C SER A 24 -3.95 3.71 15.39
N PHE A 25 -3.03 2.75 15.27
CA PHE A 25 -3.22 1.44 14.62
C PHE A 25 -2.09 0.48 14.94
N ASP A 26 -2.32 -0.80 14.68
CA ASP A 26 -1.38 -1.89 14.89
C ASP A 26 -1.05 -2.59 13.58
N ILE A 27 0.20 -3.05 13.44
CA ILE A 27 0.67 -3.83 12.30
C ILE A 27 1.15 -5.19 12.80
N GLN A 28 0.60 -6.25 12.23
CA GLN A 28 0.96 -7.62 12.59
C GLN A 28 2.30 -8.04 11.97
N GLU A 29 3.07 -8.87 12.70
CA GLU A 29 4.34 -9.39 12.20
C GLU A 29 4.14 -10.20 10.91
N GLY A 30 5.03 -10.03 9.94
CA GLY A 30 5.03 -10.75 8.66
C GLY A 30 3.93 -10.32 7.67
N SER A 31 3.12 -9.30 8.00
CA SER A 31 2.09 -8.76 7.10
C SER A 31 2.63 -7.71 6.13
N ILE A 32 1.92 -7.52 5.03
CA ILE A 32 2.12 -6.38 4.12
C ILE A 32 0.98 -5.39 4.39
N PHE A 33 1.35 -4.25 4.96
CA PHE A 33 0.43 -3.21 5.42
C PHE A 33 0.46 -2.00 4.51
N GLY A 34 -0.70 -1.59 3.99
CA GLY A 34 -0.86 -0.43 3.12
C GLY A 34 -1.13 0.86 3.89
N LEU A 35 -0.29 1.88 3.73
CA LEU A 35 -0.54 3.23 4.22
C LEU A 35 -1.01 4.11 3.06
N LEU A 36 -2.30 4.43 3.05
CA LEU A 36 -3.00 5.07 1.96
C LEU A 36 -3.40 6.51 2.28
N GLY A 37 -3.62 7.30 1.25
CA GLY A 37 -4.16 8.65 1.34
C GLY A 37 -3.65 9.56 0.23
N PRO A 38 -4.30 10.71 0.02
CA PRO A 38 -3.87 11.68 -0.99
C PRO A 38 -2.53 12.33 -0.61
N ASN A 39 -1.98 13.10 -1.55
CA ASN A 39 -0.82 13.95 -1.28
C ASN A 39 -1.19 14.98 -0.19
N GLY A 40 -0.29 15.15 0.77
CA GLY A 40 -0.54 16.04 1.92
C GLY A 40 -1.40 15.43 3.04
N ALA A 41 -1.83 14.16 2.93
CA ALA A 41 -2.62 13.50 3.97
C ALA A 41 -1.90 13.28 5.31
N GLY A 42 -0.56 13.39 5.34
CA GLY A 42 0.27 13.15 6.53
C GLY A 42 1.08 11.86 6.48
N LYS A 43 0.98 11.04 5.42
CA LYS A 43 1.68 9.75 5.28
C LYS A 43 3.19 9.85 5.51
N THR A 44 3.87 10.71 4.77
CA THR A 44 5.34 10.88 4.89
C THR A 44 5.75 11.37 6.28
N THR A 45 4.95 12.23 6.92
CA THR A 45 5.19 12.66 8.31
C THR A 45 5.09 11.48 9.27
N LEU A 46 4.06 10.63 9.08
CA LEU A 46 3.87 9.42 9.88
C LEU A 46 5.03 8.43 9.70
N LEU A 47 5.44 8.17 8.45
CA LEU A 47 6.60 7.32 8.15
C LEU A 47 7.90 7.86 8.77
N ARG A 48 8.11 9.18 8.73
CA ARG A 48 9.28 9.81 9.36
C ARG A 48 9.26 9.73 10.89
N MET A 49 8.09 9.67 11.53
CA MET A 49 7.99 9.38 12.96
C MET A 49 8.31 7.90 13.27
N ILE A 50 7.77 6.97 12.49
CA ILE A 50 8.04 5.54 12.65
C ILE A 50 9.54 5.22 12.46
N THR A 51 10.23 5.97 11.59
CA THR A 51 11.67 5.81 11.34
C THR A 51 12.56 6.62 12.29
N GLY A 52 11.99 7.38 13.22
CA GLY A 52 12.73 8.20 14.15
C GLY A 52 13.37 9.47 13.56
N ILE A 53 13.05 9.81 12.30
CA ILE A 53 13.51 11.07 11.66
C ILE A 53 12.83 12.28 12.33
N PHE A 54 11.55 12.11 12.72
CA PHE A 54 10.81 13.09 13.49
C PHE A 54 10.31 12.50 14.80
N TYR A 55 10.30 13.30 15.85
CA TYR A 55 9.64 12.93 17.10
C TYR A 55 8.17 13.36 17.05
N PRO A 56 7.22 12.53 17.53
CA PRO A 56 5.85 12.96 17.74
C PRO A 56 5.77 14.05 18.82
N ASP A 57 4.77 14.92 18.71
CA ASP A 57 4.51 15.91 19.75
C ASP A 57 3.78 15.27 20.94
N SER A 58 3.00 14.21 20.69
CA SER A 58 2.42 13.33 21.70
C SER A 58 2.09 11.96 21.12
N GLY A 59 1.77 11.02 21.99
CA GLY A 59 1.53 9.62 21.66
C GLY A 59 2.79 8.76 21.76
N THR A 60 2.65 7.48 21.50
CA THR A 60 3.72 6.49 21.64
C THR A 60 3.83 5.60 20.40
N ILE A 61 5.06 5.19 20.12
CA ILE A 61 5.37 4.16 19.10
C ILE A 61 6.01 2.99 19.82
N THR A 62 5.51 1.79 19.61
CA THR A 62 6.16 0.56 20.08
C THR A 62 6.61 -0.27 18.89
N LEU A 63 7.80 -0.83 18.98
CA LEU A 63 8.38 -1.73 17.99
C LEU A 63 8.82 -3.01 18.68
N ASP A 64 8.38 -4.16 18.18
CA ASP A 64 8.78 -5.46 18.75
C ASP A 64 8.43 -5.55 20.27
N GLY A 65 7.22 -5.06 20.63
CA GLY A 65 6.69 -5.04 22.00
C GLY A 65 7.33 -4.05 22.97
N LYS A 66 8.25 -3.18 22.51
CA LYS A 66 8.95 -2.19 23.33
C LYS A 66 8.74 -0.79 22.81
N THR A 67 8.82 0.21 23.69
CA THR A 67 8.85 1.62 23.24
C THR A 67 9.98 1.81 22.25
N PHE A 68 9.65 2.36 21.10
CA PHE A 68 10.60 2.60 19.99
C PHE A 68 11.72 3.55 20.42
N ASP A 69 12.97 3.09 20.25
CA ASP A 69 14.18 3.88 20.46
C ASP A 69 14.87 4.12 19.10
N PRO A 70 14.82 5.34 18.53
CA PRO A 70 15.41 5.63 17.23
C PRO A 70 16.89 5.32 17.11
N ILE A 71 17.64 5.32 18.22
CA ILE A 71 19.09 5.06 18.22
C ILE A 71 19.35 3.56 18.12
N ASN A 72 18.67 2.76 18.94
CA ASN A 72 18.94 1.34 19.08
C ASN A 72 18.13 0.47 18.10
N ASP A 73 16.93 0.93 17.70
CA ASP A 73 16.02 0.16 16.84
C ASP A 73 16.19 0.44 15.34
N ILE A 74 16.97 1.47 14.94
CA ILE A 74 17.13 1.86 13.54
C ILE A 74 17.71 0.73 12.66
N GLN A 75 18.44 -0.20 13.25
CA GLN A 75 18.97 -1.37 12.54
C GLN A 75 17.89 -2.40 12.21
N LYS A 76 16.76 -2.39 12.94
CA LYS A 76 15.62 -3.27 12.68
C LYS A 76 14.72 -2.75 11.54
N ILE A 77 14.95 -1.49 11.09
CA ILE A 77 14.11 -0.80 10.12
C ILE A 77 14.88 -0.54 8.83
N GLY A 78 14.31 -0.97 7.72
CA GLY A 78 14.68 -0.54 6.38
C GLY A 78 13.71 0.53 5.89
N TYR A 79 14.19 1.69 5.47
CA TYR A 79 13.34 2.77 4.94
C TYR A 79 13.79 3.18 3.54
N MET A 80 12.87 3.08 2.61
CA MET A 80 13.00 3.56 1.23
C MET A 80 12.10 4.77 1.05
N PRO A 81 12.63 6.00 1.12
CA PRO A 81 11.83 7.20 0.91
C PRO A 81 11.49 7.41 -0.56
N GLU A 82 10.41 8.15 -0.84
CA GLU A 82 10.02 8.56 -2.19
C GLU A 82 11.13 9.40 -2.86
N GLU A 83 11.72 10.34 -2.11
CA GLU A 83 12.87 11.11 -2.55
C GLU A 83 14.16 10.29 -2.39
N ARG A 84 15.00 10.30 -3.43
CA ARG A 84 16.19 9.45 -3.46
C ARG A 84 17.30 9.99 -2.56
N GLY A 85 17.50 9.32 -1.42
CA GLY A 85 18.60 9.58 -0.48
C GLY A 85 19.96 9.05 -0.93
N LEU A 86 20.20 8.89 -2.25
CA LEU A 86 21.42 8.35 -2.79
C LEU A 86 22.47 9.43 -3.04
N TYR A 87 23.74 9.17 -2.68
CA TYR A 87 24.88 10.08 -2.91
C TYR A 87 25.33 10.04 -4.37
N LYS A 88 24.94 11.05 -5.14
CA LYS A 88 25.10 11.13 -6.61
C LYS A 88 26.51 10.82 -7.12
N LYS A 89 27.55 11.33 -6.42
CA LYS A 89 28.95 11.21 -6.84
C LYS A 89 29.65 9.91 -6.39
N MET A 90 29.02 9.13 -5.51
CA MET A 90 29.58 7.84 -5.09
C MET A 90 29.40 6.77 -6.17
N LYS A 91 30.33 5.81 -6.21
CA LYS A 91 30.13 4.57 -6.98
C LYS A 91 29.06 3.70 -6.32
N ILE A 92 28.30 3.00 -7.13
CA ILE A 92 27.15 2.20 -6.70
C ILE A 92 27.55 1.12 -5.68
N GLY A 93 28.64 0.38 -5.93
CA GLY A 93 29.13 -0.64 -5.01
C GLY A 93 29.65 -0.03 -3.70
N GLU A 94 30.31 1.12 -3.75
CA GLU A 94 30.80 1.85 -2.57
C GLU A 94 29.61 2.34 -1.71
N GLN A 95 28.58 2.88 -2.35
CA GLN A 95 27.39 3.34 -1.64
C GLN A 95 26.62 2.18 -1.00
N ALA A 96 26.42 1.07 -1.72
CA ALA A 96 25.76 -0.10 -1.17
C ALA A 96 26.51 -0.63 0.06
N LEU A 97 27.84 -0.71 -0.01
CA LEU A 97 28.69 -1.12 1.10
C LEU A 97 28.61 -0.15 2.27
N TYR A 98 28.67 1.15 2.02
CA TYR A 98 28.58 2.18 3.05
C TYR A 98 27.25 2.11 3.80
N LEU A 99 26.13 2.04 3.07
CA LEU A 99 24.80 1.96 3.67
C LEU A 99 24.60 0.66 4.46
N ALA A 100 25.11 -0.46 3.97
CA ALA A 100 25.07 -1.74 4.68
C ALA A 100 25.84 -1.71 6.00
N GLN A 101 27.03 -1.10 6.00
CA GLN A 101 27.85 -0.95 7.21
C GLN A 101 27.22 0.02 8.21
N LEU A 102 26.56 1.10 7.77
CA LEU A 102 25.78 1.98 8.66
C LEU A 102 24.64 1.24 9.38
N LYS A 103 24.12 0.18 8.77
CA LYS A 103 23.08 -0.69 9.35
C LYS A 103 23.69 -1.87 10.16
N GLY A 104 24.99 -1.85 10.44
CA GLY A 104 25.67 -2.79 11.33
C GLY A 104 26.25 -4.03 10.67
N LEU A 105 26.19 -4.18 9.34
CA LEU A 105 26.82 -5.32 8.67
C LEU A 105 28.36 -5.19 8.68
N SER A 106 29.04 -6.32 8.87
CA SER A 106 30.49 -6.38 8.61
C SER A 106 30.78 -6.12 7.12
N LYS A 107 32.01 -5.67 6.80
CA LYS A 107 32.40 -5.47 5.40
C LYS A 107 32.31 -6.77 4.58
N SER A 108 32.63 -7.92 5.20
CA SER A 108 32.54 -9.23 4.55
C SER A 108 31.11 -9.58 4.21
N ASP A 109 30.21 -9.56 5.20
CA ASP A 109 28.80 -9.92 5.05
C ASP A 109 28.09 -8.96 4.09
N ALA A 110 28.40 -7.66 4.20
CA ALA A 110 27.87 -6.66 3.27
C ALA A 110 28.25 -6.95 1.81
N ASN A 111 29.53 -7.29 1.55
CA ASN A 111 29.96 -7.63 0.19
C ASN A 111 29.29 -8.90 -0.35
N GLU A 112 29.10 -9.92 0.47
CA GLU A 112 28.42 -11.15 0.08
C GLU A 112 26.96 -10.86 -0.28
N LYS A 113 26.24 -10.16 0.60
CA LYS A 113 24.84 -9.79 0.37
C LYS A 113 24.67 -8.86 -0.84
N ILE A 114 25.54 -7.87 -1.02
CA ILE A 114 25.52 -7.00 -2.19
C ILE A 114 25.70 -7.80 -3.48
N LYS A 115 26.65 -8.72 -3.54
CA LYS A 115 26.86 -9.58 -4.72
C LYS A 115 25.61 -10.41 -5.02
N TYR A 116 25.00 -11.01 -3.99
CA TYR A 116 23.76 -11.77 -4.14
C TYR A 116 22.63 -10.91 -4.73
N TRP A 117 22.36 -9.74 -4.15
CA TRP A 117 21.29 -8.86 -4.58
C TRP A 117 21.56 -8.23 -5.95
N PHE A 118 22.82 -7.84 -6.22
CA PHE A 118 23.17 -7.28 -7.52
C PHE A 118 23.01 -8.32 -8.63
N LYS A 119 23.36 -9.56 -8.37
CA LYS A 119 23.10 -10.65 -9.32
C LYS A 119 21.59 -10.85 -9.54
N LYS A 120 20.80 -10.90 -8.46
CA LYS A 120 19.36 -11.11 -8.54
C LYS A 120 18.61 -10.00 -9.30
N PHE A 121 19.08 -8.76 -9.18
CA PHE A 121 18.49 -7.58 -9.83
C PHE A 121 19.19 -7.18 -11.13
N GLU A 122 20.16 -8.00 -11.62
CA GLU A 122 20.94 -7.75 -12.85
C GLU A 122 21.72 -6.42 -12.80
N MET A 123 22.31 -6.11 -11.64
CA MET A 123 23.04 -4.87 -11.35
C MET A 123 24.55 -5.05 -11.26
N GLU A 124 25.10 -6.25 -11.57
CA GLU A 124 26.52 -6.56 -11.38
C GLU A 124 27.45 -5.61 -12.17
N SER A 125 27.04 -5.27 -13.41
CA SER A 125 27.78 -4.35 -14.27
C SER A 125 27.79 -2.90 -13.78
N TRP A 126 26.98 -2.57 -12.76
CA TRP A 126 26.83 -1.20 -12.27
C TRP A 126 27.82 -0.86 -11.15
N TRP A 127 28.53 -1.84 -10.60
CA TRP A 127 29.39 -1.70 -9.41
C TRP A 127 30.27 -0.44 -9.43
N ASN A 128 30.95 -0.19 -10.56
CA ASN A 128 31.87 0.93 -10.72
C ASN A 128 31.25 2.20 -11.33
N LYS A 129 29.98 2.17 -11.73
CA LYS A 129 29.26 3.34 -12.22
C LYS A 129 28.97 4.29 -11.06
N LYS A 130 28.84 5.58 -11.35
CA LYS A 130 28.36 6.55 -10.36
C LYS A 130 26.85 6.50 -10.29
N VAL A 131 26.32 6.88 -9.12
CA VAL A 131 24.87 6.95 -8.90
C VAL A 131 24.20 7.98 -9.85
N GLU A 132 24.88 9.08 -10.16
CA GLU A 132 24.39 10.10 -11.10
C GLU A 132 24.17 9.58 -12.53
N ASP A 133 24.85 8.48 -12.92
CA ASP A 133 24.72 7.85 -14.24
C ASP A 133 23.50 6.93 -14.35
N LEU A 134 22.75 6.72 -13.25
CA LEU A 134 21.61 5.83 -13.22
C LEU A 134 20.34 6.48 -13.79
N SER A 135 19.59 5.72 -14.57
CA SER A 135 18.21 6.07 -14.92
C SER A 135 17.32 6.08 -13.66
N LYS A 136 16.11 6.61 -13.79
CA LYS A 136 15.14 6.62 -12.69
C LYS A 136 14.85 5.21 -12.15
N GLY A 137 14.59 4.25 -13.03
CA GLY A 137 14.32 2.87 -12.65
C GLY A 137 15.54 2.17 -12.03
N MET A 138 16.75 2.42 -12.58
CA MET A 138 17.99 1.88 -12.00
C MET A 138 18.25 2.40 -10.59
N SER A 139 18.01 3.71 -10.35
CA SER A 139 18.14 4.30 -9.01
C SER A 139 17.13 3.70 -8.03
N GLN A 140 15.91 3.40 -8.51
CA GLN A 140 14.86 2.77 -7.70
C GLN A 140 15.26 1.35 -7.27
N LYS A 141 15.80 0.53 -8.20
CA LYS A 141 16.36 -0.79 -7.86
C LYS A 141 17.48 -0.71 -6.82
N LEU A 142 18.43 0.21 -7.01
CA LEU A 142 19.54 0.39 -6.06
C LEU A 142 19.01 0.78 -4.69
N GLN A 143 18.06 1.72 -4.62
CA GLN A 143 17.45 2.17 -3.39
C GLN A 143 16.72 1.03 -2.67
N PHE A 144 15.93 0.23 -3.40
CA PHE A 144 15.28 -0.95 -2.84
C PHE A 144 16.30 -1.94 -2.27
N VAL A 145 17.31 -2.32 -3.05
CA VAL A 145 18.35 -3.25 -2.60
C VAL A 145 19.06 -2.74 -1.36
N THR A 146 19.47 -1.46 -1.33
CA THR A 146 20.17 -0.89 -0.16
C THR A 146 19.28 -0.82 1.08
N THR A 147 17.96 -0.75 0.91
CA THR A 147 16.99 -0.75 2.02
C THR A 147 16.90 -2.11 2.71
N ILE A 148 17.06 -3.21 1.98
CA ILE A 148 16.83 -4.57 2.49
C ILE A 148 18.11 -5.35 2.81
N LEU A 149 19.29 -4.85 2.47
CA LEU A 149 20.58 -5.54 2.62
C LEU A 149 20.85 -6.08 4.03
N HIS A 150 20.43 -5.35 5.06
CA HIS A 150 20.63 -5.70 6.47
C HIS A 150 19.53 -6.60 7.05
N GLU A 151 18.62 -7.10 6.20
CA GLU A 151 17.51 -8.01 6.59
C GLU A 151 16.65 -7.45 7.73
N PRO A 152 16.06 -6.25 7.57
CA PRO A 152 15.31 -5.61 8.63
C PRO A 152 14.01 -6.38 8.95
N LYS A 153 13.58 -6.32 10.21
CA LYS A 153 12.28 -6.85 10.65
C LYS A 153 11.11 -6.04 10.07
N LEU A 154 11.28 -4.72 9.98
CA LEU A 154 10.30 -3.78 9.43
C LEU A 154 10.88 -3.08 8.21
N ILE A 155 10.21 -3.22 7.08
CA ILE A 155 10.58 -2.57 5.81
C ILE A 155 9.50 -1.54 5.47
N ILE A 156 9.91 -0.30 5.27
CA ILE A 156 9.03 0.80 4.90
C ILE A 156 9.38 1.22 3.47
N LEU A 157 8.42 1.13 2.57
CA LEU A 157 8.56 1.44 1.16
C LEU A 157 7.60 2.57 0.78
N ASP A 158 8.14 3.76 0.53
CA ASP A 158 7.37 4.92 0.10
C ASP A 158 7.47 5.08 -1.42
N GLU A 159 6.36 4.84 -2.13
CA GLU A 159 6.25 4.83 -3.60
C GLU A 159 7.29 3.93 -4.31
N PRO A 160 7.42 2.63 -3.95
CA PRO A 160 8.54 1.78 -4.41
C PRO A 160 8.54 1.51 -5.91
N PHE A 161 7.40 1.65 -6.61
CA PHE A 161 7.31 1.40 -8.05
C PHE A 161 7.42 2.67 -8.90
N SER A 162 7.69 3.82 -8.28
CA SER A 162 7.79 5.10 -9.01
C SER A 162 8.91 5.08 -10.03
N GLY A 163 8.55 5.23 -11.32
CA GLY A 163 9.50 5.32 -12.43
C GLY A 163 10.11 3.99 -12.88
N LEU A 164 9.51 2.88 -12.47
CA LEU A 164 9.79 1.55 -13.01
C LEU A 164 8.87 1.24 -14.20
N ASP A 165 9.40 0.48 -15.14
CA ASP A 165 8.60 -0.23 -16.13
C ASP A 165 7.90 -1.46 -15.50
N PRO A 166 6.89 -2.05 -16.15
CA PRO A 166 6.14 -3.17 -15.59
C PRO A 166 6.99 -4.39 -15.21
N VAL A 167 8.04 -4.69 -15.96
CA VAL A 167 8.91 -5.86 -15.69
C VAL A 167 9.69 -5.65 -14.40
N ASN A 168 10.29 -4.48 -14.24
CA ASN A 168 11.04 -4.12 -13.04
C ASN A 168 10.13 -3.91 -11.82
N ALA A 169 8.92 -3.41 -12.01
CA ALA A 169 7.92 -3.32 -10.94
C ALA A 169 7.52 -4.71 -10.43
N ASN A 170 7.27 -5.68 -11.32
CA ASN A 170 6.96 -7.06 -10.95
C ASN A 170 8.12 -7.72 -10.19
N LEU A 171 9.36 -7.49 -10.62
CA LEU A 171 10.53 -8.02 -9.92
C LEU A 171 10.60 -7.55 -8.46
N ILE A 172 10.35 -6.26 -8.20
CA ILE A 172 10.30 -5.71 -6.84
C ILE A 172 9.09 -6.25 -6.08
N LYS A 173 7.92 -6.36 -6.72
CA LYS A 173 6.71 -6.91 -6.12
C LYS A 173 6.92 -8.35 -5.64
N ASP A 174 7.47 -9.21 -6.49
CA ASP A 174 7.77 -10.60 -6.13
C ASP A 174 8.74 -10.67 -4.95
N GLU A 175 9.70 -9.75 -4.88
CA GLU A 175 10.63 -9.71 -3.75
C GLU A 175 9.98 -9.20 -2.46
N ILE A 176 9.04 -8.26 -2.53
CA ILE A 176 8.21 -7.85 -1.39
C ILE A 176 7.49 -9.06 -0.79
N PHE A 177 6.82 -9.87 -1.62
CA PHE A 177 6.16 -11.10 -1.16
C PHE A 177 7.15 -12.12 -0.57
N ASN A 178 8.34 -12.26 -1.18
CA ASN A 178 9.37 -13.16 -0.67
C ASN A 178 9.90 -12.72 0.70
N LEU A 179 10.09 -11.42 0.91
CA LEU A 179 10.54 -10.86 2.19
C LEU A 179 9.47 -11.03 3.28
N ALA A 180 8.19 -10.80 2.97
CA ALA A 180 7.09 -11.04 3.89
C ALA A 180 7.00 -12.53 4.28
N LYS A 181 7.09 -13.45 3.32
CA LYS A 181 7.12 -14.90 3.57
C LYS A 181 8.30 -15.33 4.44
N LYS A 182 9.41 -14.58 4.45
CA LYS A 182 10.58 -14.82 5.32
C LYS A 182 10.43 -14.20 6.71
N GLY A 183 9.31 -13.53 6.99
CA GLY A 183 8.99 -12.95 8.30
C GLY A 183 9.26 -11.44 8.41
N SER A 184 9.71 -10.75 7.37
CA SER A 184 9.76 -9.29 7.40
C SER A 184 8.36 -8.70 7.33
N THR A 185 8.08 -7.67 8.12
CA THR A 185 6.84 -6.89 8.01
C THR A 185 7.07 -5.71 7.08
N ILE A 186 6.10 -5.41 6.22
CA ILE A 186 6.28 -4.39 5.19
C ILE A 186 5.20 -3.33 5.32
N ILE A 187 5.59 -2.05 5.42
CA ILE A 187 4.70 -0.90 5.23
C ILE A 187 4.89 -0.43 3.79
N PHE A 188 3.81 -0.50 3.03
CA PHE A 188 3.74 -0.09 1.64
C PHE A 188 2.93 1.20 1.54
N SER A 189 3.59 2.32 1.22
CA SER A 189 2.94 3.63 1.08
C SER A 189 2.84 4.01 -0.39
N THR A 190 1.62 4.29 -0.85
CA THR A 190 1.35 4.74 -2.22
C THR A 190 0.01 5.49 -2.28
N HIS A 191 -0.18 6.23 -3.37
CA HIS A 191 -1.46 6.82 -3.74
C HIS A 191 -2.21 5.98 -4.80
N ARG A 192 -1.63 4.87 -5.27
CA ARG A 192 -2.22 3.99 -6.30
C ARG A 192 -2.96 2.83 -5.66
N MET A 193 -4.28 2.93 -5.61
CA MET A 193 -5.13 1.98 -4.90
C MET A 193 -5.09 0.56 -5.48
N GLU A 194 -4.93 0.41 -6.81
CA GLU A 194 -4.85 -0.89 -7.46
C GLU A 194 -3.64 -1.70 -6.99
N GLN A 195 -2.50 -1.03 -6.76
CA GLN A 195 -1.29 -1.69 -6.25
C GLN A 195 -1.49 -2.21 -4.82
N VAL A 196 -2.26 -1.49 -4.03
CA VAL A 196 -2.57 -1.87 -2.65
C VAL A 196 -3.50 -3.07 -2.60
N GLU A 197 -4.55 -3.09 -3.43
CA GLU A 197 -5.46 -4.24 -3.54
C GLU A 197 -4.72 -5.53 -3.91
N GLU A 198 -3.65 -5.40 -4.70
CA GLU A 198 -2.87 -6.54 -5.18
C GLU A 198 -1.85 -7.04 -4.17
N ILE A 199 -1.31 -6.15 -3.31
CA ILE A 199 -0.11 -6.44 -2.53
C ILE A 199 -0.41 -6.53 -1.03
N CYS A 200 -1.33 -5.72 -0.51
CA CYS A 200 -1.49 -5.54 0.93
C CYS A 200 -2.55 -6.48 1.53
N ASP A 201 -2.25 -6.99 2.72
CA ASP A 201 -3.19 -7.78 3.53
C ASP A 201 -4.15 -6.85 4.30
N GLN A 202 -3.58 -5.79 4.89
CA GLN A 202 -4.27 -4.79 5.70
C GLN A 202 -3.91 -3.40 5.22
N ILE A 203 -4.81 -2.45 5.47
CA ILE A 203 -4.60 -1.05 5.11
C ILE A 203 -5.05 -0.11 6.22
N VAL A 204 -4.45 1.08 6.21
CA VAL A 204 -4.97 2.26 6.86
C VAL A 204 -5.09 3.39 5.84
N LEU A 205 -6.24 4.04 5.80
CA LEU A 205 -6.49 5.23 5.00
C LEU A 205 -6.36 6.47 5.88
N VAL A 206 -5.46 7.37 5.50
CA VAL A 206 -5.22 8.64 6.18
C VAL A 206 -5.66 9.80 5.28
N ASN A 207 -6.39 10.75 5.83
CA ASN A 207 -6.75 11.99 5.16
C ASN A 207 -6.71 13.16 6.15
N LEU A 208 -6.12 14.29 5.74
CA LEU A 208 -5.99 15.51 6.57
C LEU A 208 -5.44 15.22 7.97
N GLY A 209 -4.43 14.36 8.06
CA GLY A 209 -3.76 13.96 9.30
C GLY A 209 -4.54 12.99 10.18
N LYS A 210 -5.72 12.52 9.77
CA LYS A 210 -6.56 11.60 10.54
C LYS A 210 -6.69 10.24 9.89
N LYS A 211 -6.84 9.21 10.71
CA LYS A 211 -7.22 7.86 10.26
C LYS A 211 -8.70 7.87 9.90
N ILE A 212 -9.02 7.55 8.64
CA ILE A 212 -10.40 7.49 8.14
C ILE A 212 -10.93 6.07 8.18
N LEU A 213 -10.07 5.09 7.86
CA LEU A 213 -10.44 3.69 7.72
C LEU A 213 -9.24 2.82 8.02
N ASP A 214 -9.44 1.66 8.65
CA ASP A 214 -8.43 0.60 8.79
C ASP A 214 -9.08 -0.78 8.81
N GLY A 215 -8.35 -1.79 8.35
CA GLY A 215 -8.78 -3.17 8.33
C GLY A 215 -8.13 -3.99 7.23
N THR A 216 -8.57 -5.24 7.06
CA THR A 216 -8.15 -6.04 5.91
C THR A 216 -8.77 -5.50 4.62
N VAL A 217 -8.06 -5.62 3.50
CA VAL A 217 -8.60 -5.21 2.18
C VAL A 217 -9.94 -5.88 1.90
N THR A 218 -10.05 -7.17 2.24
CA THR A 218 -11.26 -7.95 2.01
C THR A 218 -12.44 -7.45 2.86
N ASP A 219 -12.24 -7.24 4.17
CA ASP A 219 -13.30 -6.79 5.08
C ASP A 219 -13.80 -5.39 4.71
N ILE A 220 -12.87 -4.50 4.35
CA ILE A 220 -13.21 -3.15 3.90
C ILE A 220 -14.08 -3.22 2.64
N LYS A 221 -13.69 -3.98 1.63
CA LYS A 221 -14.48 -4.12 0.40
C LYS A 221 -15.85 -4.75 0.67
N GLN A 222 -15.94 -5.69 1.62
CA GLN A 222 -17.22 -6.27 2.05
C GLN A 222 -18.11 -5.28 2.81
N GLN A 223 -17.54 -4.41 3.64
CA GLN A 223 -18.26 -3.38 4.37
C GLN A 223 -18.93 -2.37 3.42
N PHE A 224 -18.29 -2.05 2.31
CA PHE A 224 -18.77 -1.08 1.31
C PHE A 224 -19.46 -1.73 0.11
N LYS A 225 -19.83 -3.00 0.19
CA LYS A 225 -20.52 -3.69 -0.92
C LYS A 225 -21.88 -3.07 -1.23
N GLU A 226 -22.19 -2.96 -2.49
CA GLU A 226 -23.42 -2.39 -3.00
C GLU A 226 -24.44 -3.42 -3.51
N ASN A 227 -24.19 -4.73 -3.31
CA ASN A 227 -24.96 -5.84 -3.86
C ASN A 227 -25.03 -5.81 -5.40
N ILE A 228 -23.93 -5.45 -6.05
CA ILE A 228 -23.79 -5.47 -7.51
C ILE A 228 -23.28 -6.84 -7.95
N PHE A 229 -23.89 -7.38 -9.00
CA PHE A 229 -23.50 -8.66 -9.59
C PHE A 229 -23.17 -8.51 -11.08
N SER A 230 -22.09 -9.15 -11.49
CA SER A 230 -21.70 -9.31 -12.89
C SER A 230 -22.31 -10.58 -13.44
N ILE A 231 -23.11 -10.45 -14.48
CA ILE A 231 -23.75 -11.53 -15.21
C ILE A 231 -23.10 -11.62 -16.58
N GLN A 232 -22.41 -12.72 -16.85
CA GLN A 232 -21.84 -13.00 -18.17
C GLN A 232 -22.74 -14.00 -18.89
N THR A 233 -23.09 -13.72 -20.14
CA THR A 233 -24.00 -14.51 -20.95
C THR A 233 -23.30 -15.01 -22.21
N ALA A 234 -23.70 -16.18 -22.72
CA ALA A 234 -23.14 -16.75 -23.94
C ALA A 234 -23.46 -15.90 -25.18
N GLU A 235 -24.63 -15.26 -25.17
CA GLU A 235 -25.07 -14.34 -26.22
C GLU A 235 -25.12 -12.92 -25.68
N ALA A 236 -24.97 -11.94 -26.55
CA ALA A 236 -25.10 -10.52 -26.18
C ALA A 236 -26.59 -10.22 -25.87
N ILE A 237 -26.93 -10.14 -24.61
CA ILE A 237 -28.28 -9.87 -24.12
C ILE A 237 -28.26 -8.58 -23.31
N SER A 238 -29.18 -7.67 -23.59
CA SER A 238 -29.43 -6.49 -22.75
C SER A 238 -30.51 -6.84 -21.74
N LEU A 239 -30.13 -6.88 -20.46
CA LEU A 239 -31.09 -6.98 -19.36
C LEU A 239 -31.75 -5.61 -19.13
N HIS A 240 -32.98 -5.64 -18.60
CA HIS A 240 -33.73 -4.43 -18.26
C HIS A 240 -34.11 -4.42 -16.79
N ASP A 241 -34.30 -3.24 -16.25
CA ASP A 241 -34.77 -3.03 -14.88
C ASP A 241 -36.06 -3.79 -14.62
N ASN A 242 -36.15 -4.39 -13.46
CA ASN A 242 -37.34 -5.12 -13.00
C ASN A 242 -37.49 -5.03 -11.48
N ALA A 243 -38.45 -5.77 -10.91
CA ALA A 243 -38.65 -5.76 -9.47
C ALA A 243 -37.47 -6.30 -8.66
N ILE A 244 -36.68 -7.23 -9.24
CA ILE A 244 -35.60 -7.97 -8.55
C ILE A 244 -34.27 -7.22 -8.61
N PHE A 245 -33.98 -6.58 -9.74
CA PHE A 245 -32.74 -5.85 -9.93
C PHE A 245 -32.87 -4.64 -10.86
N SER A 246 -31.95 -3.71 -10.71
CA SER A 246 -31.75 -2.58 -11.61
C SER A 246 -30.44 -2.75 -12.38
N VAL A 247 -30.41 -2.43 -13.66
CA VAL A 247 -29.25 -2.55 -14.53
C VAL A 247 -28.32 -1.37 -14.31
N VAL A 248 -27.09 -1.61 -13.87
CA VAL A 248 -26.05 -0.58 -13.67
C VAL A 248 -25.35 -0.28 -14.99
N SER A 249 -24.98 -1.34 -15.73
CA SER A 249 -24.37 -1.20 -17.05
C SER A 249 -24.51 -2.47 -17.89
N THR A 250 -24.48 -2.31 -19.20
CA THR A 250 -24.51 -3.41 -20.18
C THR A 250 -23.38 -3.21 -21.17
N ALA A 251 -22.57 -4.24 -21.37
CA ALA A 251 -21.49 -4.25 -22.36
C ALA A 251 -21.36 -5.65 -22.99
N ASN A 252 -21.74 -5.77 -24.25
CA ASN A 252 -21.69 -7.03 -25.02
C ASN A 252 -22.30 -8.23 -24.25
N HIS A 253 -21.44 -9.14 -23.76
CA HIS A 253 -21.82 -10.36 -23.05
C HIS A 253 -21.86 -10.20 -21.52
N LYS A 254 -21.69 -8.96 -21.01
CA LYS A 254 -21.60 -8.68 -19.57
C LYS A 254 -22.61 -7.62 -19.17
N ASN A 255 -23.45 -7.96 -18.20
CA ASN A 255 -24.37 -7.02 -17.53
C ASN A 255 -23.97 -6.87 -16.07
N LEU A 256 -23.94 -5.65 -15.57
CA LEU A 256 -23.84 -5.37 -14.15
C LEU A 256 -25.23 -5.01 -13.64
N VAL A 257 -25.69 -5.70 -12.60
CA VAL A 257 -26.99 -5.48 -12.00
C VAL A 257 -26.84 -5.23 -10.51
N LYS A 258 -27.60 -4.29 -9.97
CA LYS A 258 -27.74 -4.05 -8.53
C LYS A 258 -29.03 -4.72 -8.06
N ILE A 259 -28.92 -5.59 -7.05
CA ILE A 259 -30.07 -6.28 -6.48
C ILE A 259 -30.89 -5.28 -5.67
N ASN A 260 -32.20 -5.23 -5.94
CA ASN A 260 -33.13 -4.35 -5.25
C ASN A 260 -33.40 -4.83 -3.81
N GLU A 261 -33.82 -3.91 -2.95
CA GLU A 261 -34.11 -4.20 -1.55
C GLU A 261 -35.17 -5.30 -1.41
N GLY A 262 -34.95 -6.24 -0.49
CA GLY A 262 -35.82 -7.37 -0.26
C GLY A 262 -35.53 -8.62 -1.11
N TYR A 263 -34.69 -8.54 -2.14
CA TYR A 263 -34.27 -9.67 -2.98
C TYR A 263 -32.85 -10.14 -2.68
N LYS A 264 -32.57 -11.39 -3.10
CA LYS A 264 -31.26 -12.05 -2.93
C LYS A 264 -30.66 -12.42 -4.28
N SER A 265 -29.36 -12.72 -4.28
CA SER A 265 -28.65 -13.18 -5.50
C SER A 265 -29.28 -14.38 -6.18
N ASN A 266 -29.87 -15.30 -5.39
CA ASN A 266 -30.57 -16.47 -5.93
C ASN A 266 -31.86 -16.09 -6.69
N ASP A 267 -32.54 -15.00 -6.32
CA ASP A 267 -33.75 -14.54 -7.02
C ASP A 267 -33.40 -14.04 -8.42
N VAL A 268 -32.25 -13.38 -8.57
CA VAL A 268 -31.70 -12.95 -9.87
C VAL A 268 -31.42 -14.18 -10.74
N LEU A 269 -30.74 -15.20 -10.19
CA LEU A 269 -30.45 -16.42 -10.92
C LEU A 269 -31.72 -17.15 -11.35
N ALA A 270 -32.71 -17.28 -10.45
CA ALA A 270 -33.98 -17.91 -10.75
C ALA A 270 -34.73 -17.18 -11.87
N TYR A 271 -34.72 -15.85 -11.86
CA TYR A 271 -35.28 -15.02 -12.93
C TYR A 271 -34.61 -15.28 -14.26
N LEU A 272 -33.26 -15.25 -14.32
CA LEU A 272 -32.50 -15.44 -15.53
C LEU A 272 -32.70 -16.85 -16.14
N LEU A 273 -32.76 -17.86 -15.29
CA LEU A 273 -33.06 -19.24 -15.73
C LEU A 273 -34.49 -19.37 -16.30
N LYS A 274 -35.49 -18.69 -15.71
CA LYS A 274 -36.85 -18.66 -16.20
C LYS A 274 -36.96 -17.99 -17.58
N GLU A 275 -36.16 -16.95 -17.80
CA GLU A 275 -36.07 -16.26 -19.09
C GLU A 275 -35.17 -17.00 -20.11
N ASN A 276 -34.72 -18.25 -19.80
CA ASN A 276 -33.85 -19.07 -20.65
C ASN A 276 -32.53 -18.38 -21.02
N VAL A 277 -31.99 -17.51 -20.15
CA VAL A 277 -30.68 -16.86 -20.36
C VAL A 277 -29.57 -17.87 -20.13
N ASN A 278 -28.68 -18.02 -21.11
CA ASN A 278 -27.52 -18.91 -21.01
C ASN A 278 -26.38 -18.19 -20.23
N ILE A 279 -26.29 -18.46 -18.92
CA ILE A 279 -25.33 -17.83 -18.00
C ILE A 279 -23.99 -18.56 -18.10
N VAL A 280 -22.91 -17.80 -18.40
CA VAL A 280 -21.53 -18.29 -18.43
C VAL A 280 -20.79 -17.94 -17.13
N GLY A 281 -21.13 -16.80 -16.51
CA GLY A 281 -20.53 -16.36 -15.25
C GLY A 281 -21.51 -15.53 -14.43
N TYR A 282 -21.44 -15.69 -13.10
CA TYR A 282 -22.23 -14.92 -12.13
C TYR A 282 -21.37 -14.66 -10.89
N ASN A 283 -20.98 -13.41 -10.69
CA ASN A 283 -20.06 -13.06 -9.60
C ASN A 283 -20.50 -11.77 -8.91
N GLU A 284 -20.38 -11.73 -7.59
CA GLU A 284 -20.51 -10.47 -6.82
C GLU A 284 -19.36 -9.53 -7.21
N VAL A 285 -19.68 -8.26 -7.45
CA VAL A 285 -18.72 -7.20 -7.75
C VAL A 285 -18.58 -6.33 -6.51
N LEU A 286 -17.43 -6.43 -5.86
CA LEU A 286 -17.10 -5.55 -4.75
C LEU A 286 -16.52 -4.24 -5.28
N PRO A 287 -16.75 -3.11 -4.57
CA PRO A 287 -16.13 -1.84 -4.95
C PRO A 287 -14.60 -1.93 -4.86
N SER A 288 -13.92 -1.19 -5.71
CA SER A 288 -12.48 -0.99 -5.61
C SER A 288 -12.15 -0.10 -4.41
N LEU A 289 -10.92 -0.20 -3.90
CA LEU A 289 -10.45 0.74 -2.86
C LEU A 289 -10.49 2.19 -3.33
N ASN A 290 -10.33 2.42 -4.64
CA ASN A 290 -10.43 3.76 -5.22
C ASN A 290 -11.85 4.34 -5.13
N GLU A 291 -12.88 3.55 -5.43
CA GLU A 291 -14.29 3.95 -5.26
C GLU A 291 -14.62 4.24 -3.80
N ILE A 292 -14.20 3.35 -2.89
CA ILE A 292 -14.37 3.55 -1.44
C ILE A 292 -13.67 4.84 -0.98
N PHE A 293 -12.45 5.09 -1.46
CA PHE A 293 -11.69 6.29 -1.12
C PHE A 293 -12.42 7.56 -1.58
N ILE A 294 -12.88 7.60 -2.84
CA ILE A 294 -13.61 8.74 -3.39
C ILE A 294 -14.84 9.03 -2.54
N GLN A 295 -15.64 8.01 -2.23
CA GLN A 295 -16.84 8.14 -1.40
C GLN A 295 -16.52 8.75 -0.03
N LEU A 296 -15.52 8.25 0.69
CA LEU A 296 -15.14 8.71 2.02
C LEU A 296 -14.52 10.11 2.02
N VAL A 297 -13.80 10.50 0.96
CA VAL A 297 -13.20 11.83 0.86
C VAL A 297 -14.22 12.88 0.40
N GLU A 298 -15.13 12.55 -0.50
CA GLU A 298 -16.22 13.44 -0.91
C GLU A 298 -17.16 13.76 0.25
N ASP A 299 -17.51 12.77 1.07
CA ASP A 299 -18.28 12.97 2.30
C ASP A 299 -17.58 13.91 3.30
N THR A 300 -16.24 13.83 3.38
CA THR A 300 -15.43 14.71 4.23
C THR A 300 -15.41 16.15 3.70
N HIS A 301 -15.39 16.35 2.38
CA HIS A 301 -15.44 17.69 1.76
C HIS A 301 -16.81 18.33 1.82
N SER A 302 -17.90 17.56 1.77
CA SER A 302 -19.27 18.08 1.91
C SER A 302 -19.52 18.64 3.31
N THR A 303 -18.97 17.98 4.34
CA THR A 303 -19.05 18.46 5.74
C THR A 303 -18.18 19.71 6.00
N THR A 304 -17.07 19.88 5.30
CA THR A 304 -16.17 21.05 5.51
C THR A 304 -16.67 22.30 4.78
N ARG A 305 -17.37 22.16 3.64
CA ARG A 305 -17.98 23.28 2.91
C ARG A 305 -19.21 23.89 3.61
N ALA A 306 -19.85 23.16 4.50
CA ALA A 306 -20.99 23.64 5.28
C ALA A 306 -20.61 24.61 6.42
N PHE A 307 -19.31 24.85 6.69
CA PHE A 307 -18.80 25.66 7.79
C PHE A 307 -17.96 26.88 7.36
N GLN A 308 -18.09 27.41 6.16
CA GLN A 308 -17.58 28.74 5.83
C GLN A 308 -18.72 29.76 5.88
N PRO A 309 -18.87 30.57 6.95
CA PRO A 309 -19.73 31.74 6.89
C PRO A 309 -19.08 32.77 5.96
N LEU A 310 -19.89 33.38 5.13
CA LEU A 310 -19.59 34.49 4.24
C LEU A 310 -18.98 35.69 4.98
#